data_56fba7d7baa67abd7c4571bc4327f2e8
#
_entry.id   56fba7d7baa67abd7c4571bc4327f2e8
#
_cell.length_a   1.000
_cell.length_b   1.000
_cell.length_c   1.000
_cell.angle_alpha   90.00
_cell.angle_beta   90.00
_cell.angle_gamma   90.00
#
_symmetry.space_group_name_H-M   'P 1'
#
loop_
_entity.id
_entity.type
_entity.pdbx_description
1 polymer ?
#
loop_
_entity_poly.entity_id
_entity_poly.type
_entity_poly.pdbx_seq_one_letter_code
_entity_poly.pdbx_strand_id
1 'polypeptide(L)'
;MTKTPHHLSVRSRVANAAGAAARFTSRALGRGSGGMIGGEVALRISPKFLAELAAPFSSVVVTGTNGKSTTTRMVRSALESAGPVASNINGDNMTSGVITALMQGKNASRAALEVDEMHVPAVAADVHPEVFVYLNLSRDQLDRVGEIGSVEKRLRQGASAHPDAVVVANCDDPLIVSAAADNPSVVWVAAGAGWGGDSAAYPRGGRVARSEDGWHLIPAFEGEELPDLKRRPQPQWWLEDVEL
;
A
#
# COMPACT_ATOMS: atom_id res chain seq x y z
N MET A 1 -13.76 -18.67 -0.20
CA MET A 1 -13.62 -19.26 -1.55
C MET A 1 -12.19 -19.70 -1.73
N THR A 2 -11.92 -20.98 -1.96
CA THR A 2 -10.57 -21.50 -2.25
C THR A 2 -10.24 -21.13 -3.69
N LYS A 3 -9.28 -20.22 -3.89
CA LYS A 3 -8.75 -19.91 -5.24
C LYS A 3 -8.16 -21.21 -5.83
N THR A 4 -8.48 -21.49 -7.08
CA THR A 4 -7.98 -22.67 -7.83
C THR A 4 -6.45 -22.68 -7.84
N PRO A 5 -5.78 -23.86 -7.71
CA PRO A 5 -4.33 -23.92 -7.79
C PRO A 5 -3.84 -23.38 -9.12
N HIS A 6 -3.19 -22.24 -9.10
CA HIS A 6 -2.67 -21.59 -10.29
C HIS A 6 -1.27 -22.16 -10.60
N HIS A 7 -1.13 -22.81 -11.74
CA HIS A 7 0.16 -23.34 -12.17
C HIS A 7 0.98 -22.22 -12.85
N LEU A 8 2.16 -21.95 -12.31
CA LEU A 8 3.11 -21.06 -12.97
C LEU A 8 3.43 -21.56 -14.38
N SER A 9 3.47 -20.66 -15.35
CA SER A 9 3.94 -20.95 -16.71
C SER A 9 5.37 -21.50 -16.69
N VAL A 10 5.80 -22.19 -17.73
CA VAL A 10 7.18 -22.71 -17.85
C VAL A 10 8.21 -21.59 -17.66
N ARG A 11 7.96 -20.43 -18.26
CA ARG A 11 8.81 -19.24 -18.14
C ARG A 11 8.88 -18.75 -16.69
N SER A 12 7.76 -18.71 -16.00
CA SER A 12 7.70 -18.29 -14.60
C SER A 12 8.31 -19.32 -13.63
N ARG A 13 8.29 -20.63 -13.97
CA ARG A 13 9.03 -21.65 -13.22
C ARG A 13 10.55 -21.42 -13.32
N VAL A 14 11.04 -21.12 -14.52
CA VAL A 14 12.45 -20.77 -14.74
C VAL A 14 12.79 -19.49 -13.98
N ALA A 15 11.94 -18.47 -14.04
CA ALA A 15 12.10 -17.21 -13.31
C ALA A 15 12.18 -17.46 -11.79
N ASN A 16 11.30 -18.30 -11.25
CA ASN A 16 11.29 -18.67 -9.84
C ASN A 16 12.60 -19.36 -9.41
N ALA A 17 13.06 -20.34 -10.19
CA ALA A 17 14.31 -21.06 -9.90
C ALA A 17 15.52 -20.12 -9.96
N ALA A 18 15.63 -19.29 -11.00
CA ALA A 18 16.71 -18.33 -11.16
C ALA A 18 16.70 -17.26 -10.05
N GLY A 19 15.54 -16.73 -9.69
CA GLY A 19 15.40 -15.79 -8.59
C GLY A 19 15.79 -16.39 -7.24
N ALA A 20 15.39 -17.63 -6.97
CA ALA A 20 15.78 -18.36 -5.76
C ALA A 20 17.30 -18.59 -5.71
N ALA A 21 17.93 -18.98 -6.83
CA ALA A 21 19.38 -19.15 -6.93
C ALA A 21 20.13 -17.84 -6.71
N ALA A 22 19.69 -16.75 -7.35
CA ALA A 22 20.30 -15.42 -7.19
C ALA A 22 20.27 -14.95 -5.73
N ARG A 23 19.12 -15.16 -5.06
CA ARG A 23 18.97 -14.85 -3.64
C ARG A 23 19.90 -15.67 -2.76
N PHE A 24 20.00 -16.98 -3.02
CA PHE A 24 20.89 -17.87 -2.27
C PHE A 24 22.35 -17.43 -2.41
N THR A 25 22.79 -17.14 -3.64
CA THR A 25 24.14 -16.66 -3.93
C THR A 25 24.44 -15.32 -3.26
N SER A 26 23.50 -14.37 -3.29
CA SER A 26 23.64 -13.07 -2.62
C SER A 26 23.86 -13.22 -1.11
N ARG A 27 23.09 -14.10 -0.47
CA ARG A 27 23.23 -14.42 0.98
C ARG A 27 24.56 -15.09 1.27
N ALA A 28 24.95 -16.07 0.47
CA ALA A 28 26.22 -16.80 0.66
C ALA A 28 27.45 -15.87 0.53
N LEU A 29 27.34 -14.82 -0.30
CA LEU A 29 28.38 -13.79 -0.49
C LEU A 29 28.31 -12.64 0.53
N GLY A 30 27.41 -12.69 1.52
CA GLY A 30 27.29 -11.65 2.53
C GLY A 30 26.77 -10.28 2.01
N ARG A 31 26.15 -10.25 0.82
CA ARG A 31 25.65 -9.03 0.17
C ARG A 31 24.22 -8.67 0.58
N GLY A 32 23.88 -8.81 1.86
CA GLY A 32 22.57 -8.46 2.43
C GLY A 32 21.53 -9.60 2.39
N SER A 33 20.25 -9.29 2.66
CA SER A 33 19.15 -10.27 2.76
C SER A 33 18.84 -11.00 1.46
N GLY A 34 19.30 -10.47 0.32
CA GLY A 34 18.95 -10.94 -1.01
C GLY A 34 17.48 -10.68 -1.39
N GLY A 35 16.78 -9.85 -0.59
CA GLY A 35 15.34 -9.59 -0.73
C GLY A 35 14.94 -9.02 -2.09
N MET A 36 15.71 -8.10 -2.63
CA MET A 36 15.41 -7.47 -3.91
C MET A 36 15.96 -8.23 -5.13
N ILE A 37 17.15 -8.80 -5.01
CA ILE A 37 17.88 -9.38 -6.15
C ILE A 37 17.15 -10.57 -6.78
N GLY A 38 16.49 -11.39 -5.95
CA GLY A 38 15.71 -12.54 -6.41
C GLY A 38 14.52 -12.13 -7.27
N GLY A 39 13.79 -11.10 -6.84
CA GLY A 39 12.65 -10.54 -7.57
C GLY A 39 13.06 -9.87 -8.88
N GLU A 40 14.16 -9.11 -8.88
CA GLU A 40 14.67 -8.48 -10.09
C GLU A 40 15.06 -9.50 -11.17
N VAL A 41 15.80 -10.54 -10.80
CA VAL A 41 16.18 -11.61 -11.72
C VAL A 41 14.95 -12.31 -12.30
N ALA A 42 13.96 -12.59 -11.44
CA ALA A 42 12.73 -13.23 -11.86
C ALA A 42 11.93 -12.38 -12.86
N LEU A 43 11.77 -11.07 -12.61
CA LEU A 43 11.07 -10.15 -13.51
C LEU A 43 11.75 -10.00 -14.87
N ARG A 44 13.11 -9.99 -14.92
CA ARG A 44 13.83 -9.95 -16.19
C ARG A 44 13.56 -11.19 -17.06
N ILE A 45 13.36 -12.34 -16.42
CA ILE A 45 13.06 -13.60 -17.13
C ILE A 45 11.58 -13.64 -17.51
N SER A 46 10.67 -13.31 -16.60
CA SER A 46 9.23 -13.31 -16.85
C SER A 46 8.58 -12.02 -16.34
N PRO A 47 8.22 -11.07 -17.23
CA PRO A 47 7.51 -9.84 -16.84
C PRO A 47 6.15 -10.08 -16.17
N LYS A 48 5.48 -11.21 -16.45
CA LYS A 48 4.20 -11.60 -15.83
C LYS A 48 4.38 -12.40 -14.53
N PHE A 49 5.61 -12.51 -14.04
CA PHE A 49 5.91 -13.39 -12.90
C PHE A 49 5.16 -12.98 -11.64
N LEU A 50 5.06 -11.68 -11.34
CA LEU A 50 4.35 -11.22 -10.17
C LEU A 50 2.86 -11.60 -10.22
N ALA A 51 2.20 -11.35 -11.34
CA ALA A 51 0.78 -11.67 -11.52
C ALA A 51 0.49 -13.18 -11.36
N GLU A 52 1.31 -14.02 -11.98
CA GLU A 52 1.17 -15.47 -11.86
C GLU A 52 1.45 -15.96 -10.43
N LEU A 53 2.45 -15.38 -9.78
CA LEU A 53 2.84 -15.75 -8.41
C LEU A 53 1.80 -15.31 -7.38
N ALA A 54 1.20 -14.13 -7.57
CA ALA A 54 0.23 -13.54 -6.64
C ALA A 54 -1.17 -14.17 -6.76
N ALA A 55 -1.51 -14.76 -7.89
CA ALA A 55 -2.84 -15.28 -8.18
C ALA A 55 -3.49 -16.17 -7.07
N PRO A 56 -2.74 -17.04 -6.34
CA PRO A 56 -3.33 -17.86 -5.29
C PRO A 56 -3.52 -17.12 -3.96
N PHE A 57 -3.00 -15.90 -3.80
CA PHE A 57 -3.03 -15.18 -2.53
C PHE A 57 -4.23 -14.24 -2.42
N SER A 58 -4.87 -14.23 -1.24
CA SER A 58 -5.66 -13.11 -0.75
C SER A 58 -4.70 -12.11 -0.13
N SER A 59 -4.63 -10.88 -0.63
CA SER A 59 -3.58 -9.96 -0.23
C SER A 59 -4.12 -8.65 0.33
N VAL A 60 -3.39 -8.14 1.34
CA VAL A 60 -3.52 -6.80 1.89
C VAL A 60 -2.27 -6.01 1.49
N VAL A 61 -2.46 -4.84 0.90
CA VAL A 61 -1.38 -3.89 0.58
C VAL A 61 -1.40 -2.76 1.59
N VAL A 62 -0.29 -2.57 2.30
CA VAL A 62 -0.10 -1.49 3.29
C VAL A 62 0.86 -0.46 2.72
N THR A 63 0.46 0.81 2.71
CA THR A 63 1.25 1.91 2.17
C THR A 63 1.04 3.21 2.96
N GLY A 64 1.91 4.18 2.75
CA GLY A 64 1.93 5.48 3.42
C GLY A 64 3.34 5.88 3.82
N THR A 65 3.61 7.14 4.06
CA THR A 65 4.96 7.65 4.36
C THR A 65 5.55 7.02 5.63
N ASN A 66 4.77 7.00 6.71
CA ASN A 66 5.21 6.51 8.02
C ASN A 66 4.35 5.35 8.51
N GLY A 67 4.96 4.44 9.27
CA GLY A 67 4.26 3.33 9.94
C GLY A 67 4.03 2.07 9.09
N LYS A 68 4.42 2.05 7.81
CA LYS A 68 4.22 0.91 6.90
C LYS A 68 4.64 -0.43 7.50
N SER A 69 5.90 -0.55 7.90
CA SER A 69 6.47 -1.81 8.40
C SER A 69 5.80 -2.29 9.70
N THR A 70 5.48 -1.36 10.59
CA THR A 70 4.80 -1.69 11.85
C THR A 70 3.39 -2.18 11.58
N THR A 71 2.62 -1.46 10.77
CA THR A 71 1.25 -1.84 10.42
C THR A 71 1.22 -3.15 9.63
N THR A 72 2.15 -3.35 8.69
CA THR A 72 2.24 -4.63 7.96
C THR A 72 2.50 -5.81 8.89
N ARG A 73 3.35 -5.65 9.92
CA ARG A 73 3.57 -6.68 10.95
C ARG A 73 2.31 -6.96 11.77
N MET A 74 1.56 -5.92 12.16
CA MET A 74 0.29 -6.07 12.89
C MET A 74 -0.75 -6.81 12.04
N VAL A 75 -0.93 -6.41 10.78
CA VAL A 75 -1.83 -7.06 9.83
C VAL A 75 -1.42 -8.52 9.62
N ARG A 76 -0.13 -8.77 9.40
CA ARG A 76 0.39 -10.13 9.30
C ARG A 76 0.04 -10.96 10.53
N SER A 77 0.35 -10.47 11.74
CA SER A 77 0.08 -11.20 12.99
C SER A 77 -1.40 -11.49 13.17
N ALA A 78 -2.28 -10.57 12.81
CA ALA A 78 -3.73 -10.79 12.85
C ALA A 78 -4.16 -11.89 11.87
N LEU A 79 -3.64 -11.87 10.64
CA LEU A 79 -3.95 -12.87 9.61
C LEU A 79 -3.34 -14.25 9.92
N GLU A 80 -2.23 -14.31 10.64
CA GLU A 80 -1.57 -15.58 11.05
C GLU A 80 -2.43 -16.43 11.99
N SER A 81 -3.42 -15.84 12.67
CA SER A 81 -4.43 -16.59 13.42
C SER A 81 -5.22 -17.60 12.58
N ALA A 82 -5.31 -17.34 11.27
CA ALA A 82 -6.02 -18.16 10.31
C ALA A 82 -5.09 -18.97 9.37
N GLY A 83 -3.78 -18.99 9.64
CA GLY A 83 -2.77 -19.77 8.92
C GLY A 83 -1.59 -18.95 8.42
N PRO A 84 -0.63 -19.56 7.72
CA PRO A 84 0.59 -18.90 7.26
C PRO A 84 0.32 -17.70 6.37
N VAL A 85 1.14 -16.63 6.50
CA VAL A 85 1.04 -15.38 5.77
C VAL A 85 2.37 -15.03 5.12
N ALA A 86 2.36 -14.74 3.82
CA ALA A 86 3.51 -14.19 3.11
C ALA A 86 3.65 -12.70 3.42
N SER A 87 4.89 -12.21 3.66
CA SER A 87 5.10 -10.79 3.96
C SER A 87 6.56 -10.36 3.71
N ASN A 88 6.76 -9.13 3.25
CA ASN A 88 8.06 -8.49 3.04
C ASN A 88 8.47 -7.64 4.25
N ILE A 89 8.75 -8.29 5.37
CA ILE A 89 8.97 -7.65 6.68
C ILE A 89 10.29 -6.89 6.86
N ASN A 90 11.16 -6.87 5.85
CA ASN A 90 12.52 -6.30 5.96
C ASN A 90 12.64 -4.91 5.31
N GLY A 91 11.53 -4.22 5.03
CA GLY A 91 11.53 -2.91 4.36
C GLY A 91 11.77 -2.98 2.85
N ASP A 92 11.77 -4.16 2.26
CA ASP A 92 11.88 -4.38 0.81
C ASP A 92 10.52 -4.07 0.15
N ASN A 93 10.09 -2.80 0.16
CA ASN A 93 8.74 -2.33 -0.21
C ASN A 93 8.55 -2.04 -1.71
N MET A 94 9.52 -2.41 -2.54
CA MET A 94 9.42 -2.34 -4.00
C MET A 94 8.88 -3.65 -4.59
N THR A 95 8.51 -3.63 -5.87
CA THR A 95 7.98 -4.80 -6.60
C THR A 95 8.83 -6.07 -6.44
N SER A 96 10.15 -5.93 -6.47
CA SER A 96 11.08 -7.06 -6.29
C SER A 96 11.03 -7.67 -4.88
N GLY A 97 10.81 -6.85 -3.86
CA GLY A 97 10.62 -7.31 -2.47
C GLY A 97 9.29 -8.05 -2.31
N VAL A 98 8.22 -7.55 -2.92
CA VAL A 98 6.91 -8.23 -2.95
C VAL A 98 7.03 -9.61 -3.59
N ILE A 99 7.69 -9.72 -4.75
CA ILE A 99 7.96 -11.01 -5.39
C ILE A 99 8.68 -11.97 -4.45
N THR A 100 9.74 -11.48 -3.82
CA THR A 100 10.53 -12.31 -2.90
C THR A 100 9.71 -12.79 -1.70
N ALA A 101 8.84 -11.95 -1.15
CA ALA A 101 7.92 -12.33 -0.09
C ALA A 101 6.98 -13.46 -0.52
N LEU A 102 6.36 -13.32 -1.68
CA LEU A 102 5.44 -14.33 -2.22
C LEU A 102 6.17 -15.66 -2.57
N MET A 103 7.39 -15.59 -3.12
CA MET A 103 8.23 -16.78 -3.36
C MET A 103 8.55 -17.55 -2.07
N GLN A 104 8.63 -16.86 -0.94
CA GLN A 104 8.93 -17.46 0.38
C GLN A 104 7.69 -18.01 1.07
N GLY A 105 6.50 -17.53 0.71
CA GLY A 105 5.22 -17.91 1.30
C GLY A 105 4.69 -19.26 0.83
N LYS A 106 5.51 -20.32 0.79
CA LYS A 106 5.20 -21.61 0.16
C LYS A 106 3.89 -22.27 0.59
N ASN A 107 3.45 -22.05 1.82
CA ASN A 107 2.23 -22.67 2.39
C ASN A 107 1.19 -21.59 2.74
N ALA A 108 1.42 -20.35 2.33
CA ALA A 108 0.51 -19.25 2.61
C ALA A 108 -0.52 -19.11 1.50
N SER A 109 -1.76 -18.86 1.89
CA SER A 109 -2.84 -18.44 0.98
C SER A 109 -3.17 -16.95 1.16
N ARG A 110 -2.52 -16.29 2.12
CA ARG A 110 -2.69 -14.88 2.43
C ARG A 110 -1.36 -14.15 2.36
N ALA A 111 -1.42 -12.87 2.04
CA ALA A 111 -0.24 -12.01 2.02
C ALA A 111 -0.54 -10.66 2.67
N ALA A 112 0.39 -10.18 3.51
CA ALA A 112 0.43 -8.81 4.02
C ALA A 112 1.67 -8.14 3.43
N LEU A 113 1.46 -7.19 2.51
CA LEU A 113 2.49 -6.63 1.66
C LEU A 113 2.70 -5.15 1.96
N GLU A 114 3.91 -4.79 2.41
CA GLU A 114 4.37 -3.42 2.45
C GLU A 114 4.73 -2.96 1.05
N VAL A 115 4.15 -1.85 0.59
CA VAL A 115 4.40 -1.31 -0.75
C VAL A 115 4.69 0.18 -0.65
N ASP A 116 5.78 0.60 -1.29
CA ASP A 116 6.10 2.01 -1.46
C ASP A 116 5.01 2.71 -2.30
N GLU A 117 4.66 3.92 -1.94
CA GLU A 117 3.53 4.67 -2.50
C GLU A 117 3.60 4.81 -4.02
N MET A 118 4.81 4.99 -4.54
CA MET A 118 5.05 5.14 -5.98
C MET A 118 4.87 3.83 -6.75
N HIS A 119 5.00 2.69 -6.07
CA HIS A 119 4.89 1.35 -6.65
C HIS A 119 3.47 0.76 -6.54
N VAL A 120 2.57 1.37 -5.77
CA VAL A 120 1.21 0.85 -5.53
C VAL A 120 0.45 0.54 -6.81
N PRO A 121 0.36 1.42 -7.84
CA PRO A 121 -0.41 1.09 -9.04
C PRO A 121 0.14 -0.13 -9.79
N ALA A 122 1.46 -0.22 -9.92
CA ALA A 122 2.10 -1.33 -10.64
C ALA A 122 1.97 -2.67 -9.90
N VAL A 123 2.17 -2.64 -8.57
CA VAL A 123 2.03 -3.84 -7.74
C VAL A 123 0.57 -4.28 -7.69
N ALA A 124 -0.37 -3.36 -7.49
CA ALA A 124 -1.79 -3.68 -7.42
C ALA A 124 -2.34 -4.26 -8.73
N ALA A 125 -1.87 -3.78 -9.88
CA ALA A 125 -2.26 -4.31 -11.19
C ALA A 125 -1.92 -5.80 -11.37
N ASP A 126 -0.85 -6.28 -10.73
CA ASP A 126 -0.44 -7.69 -10.78
C ASP A 126 -0.99 -8.52 -9.61
N VAL A 127 -1.05 -7.93 -8.41
CA VAL A 127 -1.41 -8.62 -7.16
C VAL A 127 -2.92 -8.72 -6.97
N HIS A 128 -3.69 -7.76 -7.51
CA HIS A 128 -5.14 -7.63 -7.31
C HIS A 128 -5.52 -7.75 -5.83
N PRO A 129 -5.10 -6.79 -4.97
CA PRO A 129 -5.32 -6.88 -3.54
C PRO A 129 -6.81 -6.82 -3.19
N GLU A 130 -7.22 -7.56 -2.16
CA GLU A 130 -8.58 -7.48 -1.61
C GLU A 130 -8.74 -6.27 -0.68
N VAL A 131 -7.63 -5.83 -0.08
CA VAL A 131 -7.62 -4.69 0.84
C VAL A 131 -6.41 -3.81 0.60
N PHE A 132 -6.62 -2.50 0.55
CA PHE A 132 -5.58 -1.49 0.72
C PHE A 132 -5.67 -0.90 2.13
N VAL A 133 -4.52 -0.61 2.74
CA VAL A 133 -4.41 0.15 3.98
C VAL A 133 -3.57 1.39 3.70
N TYR A 134 -4.21 2.56 3.69
CA TYR A 134 -3.60 3.86 3.44
C TYR A 134 -3.42 4.61 4.75
N LEU A 135 -2.15 4.78 5.18
CA LEU A 135 -1.81 5.27 6.51
C LEU A 135 -1.75 6.80 6.58
N ASN A 136 -0.80 7.39 5.88
CA ASN A 136 -0.54 8.83 5.89
C ASN A 136 0.36 9.23 4.72
N LEU A 137 0.31 10.51 4.35
CA LEU A 137 1.23 11.14 3.41
C LEU A 137 1.82 12.39 4.08
N SER A 138 3.11 12.36 4.41
CA SER A 138 3.82 13.48 5.00
C SER A 138 5.00 13.93 4.14
N ARG A 139 5.45 15.17 4.35
CA ARG A 139 6.56 15.79 3.60
C ARG A 139 7.95 15.41 4.12
N ASP A 140 8.07 14.62 5.18
CA ASP A 140 9.32 14.38 5.90
C ASP A 140 10.52 13.96 5.05
N GLN A 141 10.30 13.55 3.79
CA GLN A 141 11.36 13.14 2.87
C GLN A 141 11.26 13.78 1.47
N LEU A 142 10.31 14.69 1.26
CA LEU A 142 10.02 15.27 -0.06
C LEU A 142 10.31 16.77 -0.06
N ASP A 143 11.42 17.17 -0.62
CA ASP A 143 11.84 18.58 -0.72
C ASP A 143 10.99 19.44 -1.67
N ARG A 144 9.97 18.86 -2.35
CA ARG A 144 9.21 19.54 -3.40
C ARG A 144 7.70 19.34 -3.27
N VAL A 145 6.94 20.45 -3.30
CA VAL A 145 5.47 20.47 -3.26
C VAL A 145 4.81 19.62 -4.36
N GLY A 146 5.46 19.48 -5.52
CA GLY A 146 4.96 18.68 -6.65
C GLY A 146 5.04 17.16 -6.44
N GLU A 147 5.89 16.69 -5.52
CA GLU A 147 6.09 15.25 -5.29
C GLU A 147 4.96 14.63 -4.49
N ILE A 148 4.45 15.32 -3.46
CA ILE A 148 3.34 14.80 -2.64
C ILE A 148 2.03 14.66 -3.43
N GLY A 149 1.75 15.62 -4.33
CA GLY A 149 0.61 15.52 -5.25
C GLY A 149 0.76 14.37 -6.24
N SER A 150 1.99 14.05 -6.65
CA SER A 150 2.30 12.90 -7.50
C SER A 150 2.05 11.58 -6.76
N VAL A 151 2.44 11.51 -5.48
CA VAL A 151 2.21 10.35 -4.61
C VAL A 151 0.71 10.13 -4.38
N GLU A 152 -0.03 11.19 -3.99
CA GLU A 152 -1.48 11.11 -3.85
C GLU A 152 -2.15 10.58 -5.11
N LYS A 153 -1.78 11.13 -6.28
CA LYS A 153 -2.31 10.67 -7.57
C LYS A 153 -2.02 9.20 -7.84
N ARG A 154 -0.86 8.68 -7.44
CA ARG A 154 -0.53 7.26 -7.56
C ARG A 154 -1.41 6.39 -6.67
N LEU A 155 -1.61 6.77 -5.40
CA LEU A 155 -2.50 6.03 -4.50
C LEU A 155 -3.94 6.07 -5.02
N ARG A 156 -4.43 7.22 -5.50
CA ARG A 156 -5.75 7.36 -6.10
C ARG A 156 -5.92 6.46 -7.32
N GLN A 157 -4.93 6.40 -8.21
CA GLN A 157 -4.94 5.48 -9.34
C GLN A 157 -5.02 4.02 -8.90
N GLY A 158 -4.27 3.64 -7.85
CA GLY A 158 -4.32 2.30 -7.28
C GLY A 158 -5.71 1.92 -6.76
N ALA A 159 -6.31 2.80 -5.95
CA ALA A 159 -7.65 2.59 -5.38
C ALA A 159 -8.75 2.56 -6.44
N SER A 160 -8.75 3.52 -7.38
CA SER A 160 -9.79 3.63 -8.42
C SER A 160 -9.74 2.49 -9.43
N ALA A 161 -8.56 1.93 -9.70
CA ALA A 161 -8.41 0.78 -10.61
C ALA A 161 -8.90 -0.54 -10.01
N HIS A 162 -9.16 -0.58 -8.71
CA HIS A 162 -9.59 -1.79 -7.98
C HIS A 162 -10.87 -1.51 -7.18
N PRO A 163 -12.02 -1.31 -7.85
CA PRO A 163 -13.28 -0.95 -7.19
C PRO A 163 -13.85 -2.06 -6.29
N ASP A 164 -13.42 -3.31 -6.52
CA ASP A 164 -13.82 -4.48 -5.71
C ASP A 164 -12.99 -4.60 -4.41
N ALA A 165 -11.89 -3.87 -4.30
CA ALA A 165 -11.06 -3.88 -3.10
C ALA A 165 -11.61 -2.92 -2.03
N VAL A 166 -11.46 -3.29 -0.76
CA VAL A 166 -11.75 -2.39 0.36
C VAL A 166 -10.53 -1.49 0.59
N VAL A 167 -10.75 -0.19 0.75
CA VAL A 167 -9.71 0.77 1.14
C VAL A 167 -9.91 1.18 2.60
N VAL A 168 -9.06 0.69 3.48
CA VAL A 168 -8.99 1.15 4.88
C VAL A 168 -8.10 2.40 4.90
N ALA A 169 -8.67 3.55 5.19
CA ALA A 169 -8.01 4.85 4.99
C ALA A 169 -8.09 5.74 6.23
N ASN A 170 -6.96 6.35 6.58
CA ASN A 170 -6.90 7.33 7.65
C ASN A 170 -7.62 8.62 7.26
N CYS A 171 -8.76 8.90 7.90
CA CYS A 171 -9.57 10.09 7.63
C CYS A 171 -8.99 11.39 8.24
N ASP A 172 -8.00 11.27 9.13
CA ASP A 172 -7.35 12.44 9.73
C ASP A 172 -6.34 13.10 8.76
N ASP A 173 -5.93 12.38 7.71
CA ASP A 173 -5.02 12.87 6.67
C ASP A 173 -5.83 13.26 5.41
N PRO A 174 -5.90 14.57 5.06
CA PRO A 174 -6.64 15.04 3.88
C PRO A 174 -6.14 14.44 2.55
N LEU A 175 -4.83 14.16 2.45
CA LEU A 175 -4.24 13.59 1.22
C LEU A 175 -4.64 12.13 1.04
N ILE A 176 -4.69 11.38 2.13
CA ILE A 176 -5.20 10.00 2.13
C ILE A 176 -6.69 9.98 1.78
N VAL A 177 -7.46 10.91 2.34
CA VAL A 177 -8.88 11.04 1.99
C VAL A 177 -9.06 11.35 0.51
N SER A 178 -8.26 12.28 -0.04
CA SER A 178 -8.26 12.55 -1.48
C SER A 178 -7.95 11.29 -2.31
N ALA A 179 -6.95 10.52 -1.88
CA ALA A 179 -6.52 9.33 -2.62
C ALA A 179 -7.55 8.18 -2.58
N ALA A 180 -8.32 8.06 -1.50
CA ALA A 180 -9.27 6.96 -1.29
C ALA A 180 -10.69 7.26 -1.80
N ALA A 181 -11.09 8.54 -1.88
CA ALA A 181 -12.48 8.96 -2.05
C ALA A 181 -13.21 8.44 -3.30
N ASP A 182 -12.47 8.04 -4.36
CA ASP A 182 -13.08 7.51 -5.59
C ASP A 182 -13.35 6.00 -5.53
N ASN A 183 -12.90 5.31 -4.48
CA ASN A 183 -13.19 3.90 -4.31
C ASN A 183 -14.59 3.73 -3.66
N PRO A 184 -15.46 2.84 -4.16
CA PRO A 184 -16.81 2.66 -3.63
C PRO A 184 -16.85 1.99 -2.25
N SER A 185 -15.76 1.37 -1.81
CA SER A 185 -15.69 0.56 -0.59
C SER A 185 -14.60 1.10 0.35
N VAL A 186 -14.78 2.31 0.90
CA VAL A 186 -13.83 2.90 1.84
C VAL A 186 -14.30 2.68 3.28
N VAL A 187 -13.36 2.23 4.12
CA VAL A 187 -13.49 2.18 5.58
C VAL A 187 -12.63 3.28 6.18
N TRP A 188 -13.27 4.29 6.74
CA TRP A 188 -12.59 5.43 7.36
C TRP A 188 -12.17 5.10 8.79
N VAL A 189 -10.90 5.34 9.09
CA VAL A 189 -10.30 5.13 10.42
C VAL A 189 -9.72 6.44 10.92
N ALA A 190 -10.02 6.80 12.16
CA ALA A 190 -9.36 7.90 12.85
C ALA A 190 -8.19 7.35 13.68
N ALA A 191 -6.97 7.75 13.35
CA ALA A 191 -5.76 7.33 14.05
C ALA A 191 -5.37 8.25 15.22
N GLY A 192 -6.08 9.36 15.42
CA GLY A 192 -5.80 10.34 16.47
C GLY A 192 -4.56 11.21 16.21
N ALA A 193 -3.73 10.89 15.23
CA ALA A 193 -2.60 11.69 14.82
C ALA A 193 -3.09 12.77 13.85
N GLY A 194 -3.24 13.98 14.34
CA GLY A 194 -3.64 15.10 13.51
C GLY A 194 -2.64 15.35 12.38
N TRP A 195 -3.15 15.65 11.18
CA TRP A 195 -2.37 16.16 10.07
C TRP A 195 -1.50 17.36 10.50
N GLY A 196 -0.18 17.30 10.26
CA GLY A 196 0.80 18.28 10.73
C GLY A 196 0.78 19.65 10.01
N GLY A 197 -0.08 19.83 8.98
CA GLY A 197 -0.14 21.05 8.17
C GLY A 197 0.78 21.04 6.96
N ASP A 198 1.29 19.89 6.56
CA ASP A 198 2.27 19.73 5.50
C ASP A 198 1.75 20.13 4.10
N SER A 199 0.45 20.16 3.90
CA SER A 199 -0.15 20.67 2.66
C SER A 199 -1.33 21.59 2.97
N ALA A 200 -1.20 22.86 2.61
CA ALA A 200 -2.32 23.79 2.63
C ALA A 200 -3.26 23.56 1.42
N ALA A 201 -2.74 23.06 0.31
CA ALA A 201 -3.52 22.79 -0.91
C ALA A 201 -4.07 21.35 -0.90
N TYR A 202 -5.36 21.23 -1.22
CA TYR A 202 -6.01 19.94 -1.42
C TYR A 202 -5.87 19.51 -2.88
N PRO A 203 -5.52 18.24 -3.18
CA PRO A 203 -5.25 17.81 -4.55
C PRO A 203 -6.43 17.93 -5.52
N ARG A 204 -7.65 18.04 -5.01
CA ARG A 204 -8.89 18.16 -5.79
C ARG A 204 -9.49 19.56 -5.80
N GLY A 205 -8.72 20.57 -5.39
CA GLY A 205 -9.16 21.98 -5.28
C GLY A 205 -9.46 22.41 -3.85
N GLY A 206 -9.31 23.72 -3.59
CA GLY A 206 -9.41 24.30 -2.27
C GLY A 206 -8.16 24.16 -1.41
N ARG A 207 -8.26 24.68 -0.19
CA ARG A 207 -7.22 24.60 0.85
C ARG A 207 -7.78 23.91 2.08
N VAL A 208 -6.92 23.16 2.75
CA VAL A 208 -7.25 22.51 4.02
C VAL A 208 -7.16 23.52 5.15
N ALA A 209 -8.24 23.63 5.92
CA ALA A 209 -8.30 24.36 7.18
C ALA A 209 -8.61 23.39 8.33
N ARG A 210 -8.07 23.69 9.54
CA ARG A 210 -8.36 22.90 10.75
C ARG A 210 -9.61 23.39 11.44
N SER A 211 -10.30 22.46 12.10
CA SER A 211 -11.42 22.70 13.00
C SER A 211 -11.33 21.79 14.22
N GLU A 212 -12.18 22.00 15.21
CA GLU A 212 -12.28 21.13 16.39
C GLU A 212 -12.63 19.68 15.99
N ASP A 213 -13.42 19.50 14.92
CA ASP A 213 -13.82 18.19 14.39
C ASP A 213 -12.80 17.59 13.40
N GLY A 214 -11.60 18.15 13.29
CA GLY A 214 -10.55 17.67 12.40
C GLY A 214 -10.16 18.69 11.32
N TRP A 215 -10.54 18.46 10.07
CA TRP A 215 -10.20 19.35 8.94
C TRP A 215 -11.41 19.54 8.01
N HIS A 216 -11.42 20.67 7.29
CA HIS A 216 -12.36 20.98 6.22
C HIS A 216 -11.69 21.77 5.09
N LEU A 217 -12.36 21.85 3.95
CA LEU A 217 -11.87 22.62 2.81
C LEU A 217 -12.48 24.02 2.80
N ILE A 218 -11.64 24.98 2.45
CA ILE A 218 -12.02 26.36 2.11
C ILE A 218 -11.55 26.69 0.70
N PRO A 219 -12.26 27.55 -0.06
CA PRO A 219 -11.80 27.98 -1.37
C PRO A 219 -10.40 28.61 -1.30
N ALA A 220 -9.55 28.33 -2.28
CA ALA A 220 -8.24 28.95 -2.41
C ALA A 220 -8.34 30.36 -3.03
N PHE A 221 -9.41 30.60 -3.81
CA PHE A 221 -9.73 31.90 -4.42
C PHE A 221 -11.26 32.07 -4.53
N GLU A 222 -11.71 33.31 -4.71
CA GLU A 222 -13.13 33.64 -4.82
C GLU A 222 -13.78 32.95 -6.03
N GLY A 223 -14.90 32.23 -5.80
CA GLY A 223 -15.63 31.52 -6.84
C GLY A 223 -15.13 30.10 -7.13
N GLU A 224 -14.11 29.61 -6.42
CA GLU A 224 -13.68 28.23 -6.59
C GLU A 224 -14.74 27.25 -6.07
N GLU A 225 -15.12 26.29 -6.93
CA GLU A 225 -15.98 25.17 -6.55
C GLU A 225 -15.17 24.10 -5.80
N LEU A 226 -15.63 23.75 -4.60
CA LEU A 226 -15.00 22.70 -3.81
C LEU A 226 -15.52 21.32 -4.23
N PRO A 227 -14.70 20.26 -4.10
CA PRO A 227 -15.14 18.89 -4.33
C PRO A 227 -16.27 18.48 -3.36
N ASP A 228 -17.01 17.42 -3.70
CA ASP A 228 -18.14 16.93 -2.88
C ASP A 228 -17.72 16.60 -1.46
N LEU A 229 -16.55 15.97 -1.28
CA LEU A 229 -15.98 15.67 0.02
C LEU A 229 -15.22 16.88 0.58
N LYS A 230 -15.94 17.77 1.29
CA LYS A 230 -15.45 19.08 1.77
C LYS A 230 -14.90 19.06 3.19
N ARG A 231 -14.99 17.95 3.90
CA ARG A 231 -14.56 17.82 5.31
C ARG A 231 -14.08 16.41 5.60
N ARG A 232 -13.43 16.26 6.74
CA ARG A 232 -13.05 14.97 7.29
C ARG A 232 -14.25 14.02 7.27
N PRO A 233 -14.15 12.84 6.66
CA PRO A 233 -15.20 11.81 6.75
C PRO A 233 -15.42 11.38 8.20
N GLN A 234 -16.64 10.96 8.50
CA GLN A 234 -16.93 10.32 9.79
C GLN A 234 -16.23 8.96 9.83
N PRO A 235 -15.37 8.69 10.84
CA PRO A 235 -14.71 7.40 10.94
C PRO A 235 -15.71 6.31 11.35
N GLN A 236 -15.56 5.12 10.78
CA GLN A 236 -16.22 3.92 11.28
C GLN A 236 -15.46 3.32 12.46
N TRP A 237 -14.16 3.59 12.54
CA TRP A 237 -13.29 3.14 13.62
C TRP A 237 -12.40 4.29 14.07
N TRP A 238 -12.22 4.43 15.38
CA TRP A 238 -11.35 5.44 15.97
C TRP A 238 -10.61 4.87 17.17
N LEU A 239 -9.51 5.52 17.51
CA LEU A 239 -8.74 5.22 18.69
C LEU A 239 -9.40 5.95 19.88
N GLU A 240 -9.92 5.20 20.85
CA GLU A 240 -10.33 5.72 22.13
C GLU A 240 -9.21 5.54 23.14
N ASP A 241 -8.89 6.63 23.87
CA ASP A 241 -8.02 6.70 25.05
C ASP A 241 -6.89 5.63 25.11
N VAL A 242 -5.81 5.88 24.43
CA VAL A 242 -4.56 5.15 24.69
C VAL A 242 -3.82 5.86 25.80
N GLU A 243 -3.88 5.35 27.00
CA GLU A 243 -2.91 5.69 28.04
C GLU A 243 -1.55 5.12 27.64
N LEU A 244 -0.57 6.02 27.42
CA LEU A 244 0.82 5.68 27.09
C LEU A 244 1.63 5.50 28.38
#